data_7d686ff658dd972c07a678729b0576a8
#
_entry.id   7d686ff658dd972c07a678729b0576a8
#
_cell.length_a   1.000
_cell.length_b   1.000
_cell.length_c   1.000
_cell.angle_alpha   90.00
_cell.angle_beta   90.00
_cell.angle_gamma   90.00
#
_symmetry.space_group_name_H-M   'P 1'
#
loop_
_entity.id
_entity.type
_entity.pdbx_description
1 polymer ?
#
loop_
_entity_poly.entity_id
_entity_poly.type
_entity_poly.pdbx_seq_one_letter_code
_entity_poly.pdbx_strand_id
1 'polypeptide(L)'
;MPELRKYVPAECFVEFRPKADWKGNYYGFDWMREGDFDISVAPGIGDSSFKEIIGKHYVSPGVVQPDGNKYKGDFKPDTGLFKSLETFYERTDLVFNDGTTVTNYTAFVNVYMKEKETKTIELQVRSIVRKSPESLELRCDRSDIVGISPSNLSDLGVNYGGKPHMQTIKITLKDTLDNPADIKVVSVTVDKDGLPAENIVGKLTICPNNKSNRKKKAIVLISVKTPSFSGLWFGKRGDAAGNKDFIVQTLHQALIDPQFEEYASFFTYLDLSDDPGFKSYIKEDAHQRKAVVNWSGSTGLEKYCYAKFKEYLKDMDPALENKYNGNDYLKAFYFGENLIAYDRDGSVIYLNGYSTADHEFVVMSGTAIQSTAVHEFLHALGLPHTFHAKGDYCYRGLYTENVLDYTHHLGDEFNNARISLYKWQWTKSNGNAQPEP
;
A
#
# COMPACT_ATOMS: atom_id res chain seq x y z
N MET A 1 6.60 49.53 -0.20
CA MET A 1 7.21 48.33 -0.77
C MET A 1 7.33 47.35 0.38
N PRO A 2 6.87 46.10 0.29
CA PRO A 2 7.17 45.13 1.33
C PRO A 2 8.68 44.96 1.34
N GLU A 3 9.31 45.13 2.51
CA GLU A 3 10.71 44.83 2.71
C GLU A 3 10.98 43.40 2.22
N LEU A 4 11.91 43.26 1.28
CA LEU A 4 12.47 41.96 0.90
C LEU A 4 13.01 41.33 2.18
N ARG A 5 12.31 40.35 2.73
CA ARG A 5 12.76 39.56 3.87
C ARG A 5 14.17 39.07 3.53
N LYS A 6 15.13 39.49 4.33
CA LYS A 6 16.51 39.07 4.19
C LYS A 6 16.53 37.54 4.34
N TYR A 7 17.06 36.87 3.32
CA TYR A 7 17.23 35.42 3.38
C TYR A 7 18.17 35.08 4.53
N VAL A 8 17.68 34.24 5.44
CA VAL A 8 18.49 33.69 6.54
C VAL A 8 18.70 32.21 6.24
N PRO A 9 19.95 31.72 6.18
CA PRO A 9 20.22 30.32 5.93
C PRO A 9 19.56 29.40 6.96
N ALA A 10 19.15 28.19 6.55
CA ALA A 10 18.60 27.19 7.44
C ALA A 10 19.69 26.68 8.42
N GLU A 11 19.32 26.44 9.65
CA GLU A 11 20.19 25.91 10.71
C GLU A 11 19.87 24.44 11.02
N CYS A 12 18.74 23.94 10.55
CA CYS A 12 18.29 22.58 10.73
C CYS A 12 17.44 22.11 9.54
N PHE A 13 17.21 20.81 9.50
CA PHE A 13 16.39 20.12 8.51
C PHE A 13 15.52 19.10 9.25
N VAL A 14 14.25 19.02 8.91
CA VAL A 14 13.28 18.20 9.62
C VAL A 14 12.41 17.43 8.65
N GLU A 15 12.28 16.15 8.89
CA GLU A 15 11.47 15.24 8.11
C GLU A 15 10.42 14.55 8.98
N PHE A 16 9.29 14.25 8.37
CA PHE A 16 8.28 13.39 8.99
C PHE A 16 8.43 11.96 8.51
N ARG A 17 8.28 11.02 9.44
CA ARG A 17 8.35 9.58 9.19
C ARG A 17 7.18 8.89 9.89
N PRO A 18 6.73 7.74 9.43
CA PRO A 18 5.83 6.92 10.23
C PRO A 18 6.57 6.43 11.47
N LYS A 19 5.82 6.04 12.49
CA LYS A 19 6.39 5.42 13.70
C LYS A 19 7.12 4.12 13.32
N ALA A 20 8.21 3.79 14.02
CA ALA A 20 9.06 2.64 13.71
C ALA A 20 8.33 1.29 13.69
N ASP A 21 7.25 1.15 14.48
CA ASP A 21 6.40 -0.04 14.53
C ASP A 21 5.17 0.03 13.60
N TRP A 22 5.06 1.05 12.75
CA TRP A 22 3.97 1.17 11.79
C TRP A 22 4.02 0.03 10.77
N LYS A 23 2.86 -0.59 10.54
CA LYS A 23 2.68 -1.74 9.63
C LYS A 23 1.63 -1.45 8.56
N GLY A 24 1.51 -0.19 8.14
CA GLY A 24 0.49 0.22 7.17
C GLY A 24 -0.91 0.36 7.76
N ASN A 25 -1.05 0.20 9.08
CA ASN A 25 -2.30 0.27 9.80
C ASN A 25 -2.62 1.71 10.25
N TYR A 26 -3.89 1.96 10.54
CA TYR A 26 -4.44 3.22 11.07
C TYR A 26 -4.40 4.43 10.14
N TYR A 27 -3.37 4.58 9.29
CA TYR A 27 -3.23 5.68 8.34
C TYR A 27 -2.34 5.27 7.17
N GLY A 28 -2.56 5.89 6.00
CA GLY A 28 -1.61 5.86 4.89
C GLY A 28 -0.53 6.91 5.12
N PHE A 29 0.72 6.57 4.86
CA PHE A 29 1.85 7.48 4.96
C PHE A 29 2.77 7.31 3.76
N ASP A 30 3.13 8.43 3.13
CA ASP A 30 4.05 8.41 2.01
C ASP A 30 5.03 9.57 2.06
N TRP A 31 6.29 9.31 1.70
CA TRP A 31 7.38 10.28 1.67
C TRP A 31 8.40 9.89 0.60
N MET A 32 9.26 10.82 0.20
CA MET A 32 10.38 10.51 -0.67
C MET A 32 11.40 9.64 0.08
N ARG A 33 11.70 8.43 -0.43
CA ARG A 33 12.74 7.56 0.12
C ARG A 33 14.08 7.99 -0.41
N GLU A 34 14.96 8.40 0.48
CA GLU A 34 16.30 8.86 0.14
C GLU A 34 17.42 7.86 0.48
N GLY A 35 17.04 6.67 0.96
CA GLY A 35 17.97 5.61 1.34
C GLY A 35 18.53 5.79 2.77
N ASP A 36 17.72 6.25 3.68
CA ASP A 36 18.08 6.67 5.03
C ASP A 36 17.73 5.66 6.14
N PHE A 37 17.38 4.43 5.78
CA PHE A 37 17.12 3.29 6.67
C PHE A 37 16.02 3.49 7.72
N ASP A 38 15.11 4.44 7.50
CA ASP A 38 14.10 4.84 8.49
C ASP A 38 12.97 3.83 8.67
N ILE A 39 12.69 3.01 7.66
CA ILE A 39 11.76 1.88 7.76
C ILE A 39 12.49 0.64 7.30
N SER A 40 13.20 0.02 8.20
CA SER A 40 13.68 -1.34 7.99
C SER A 40 12.60 -2.33 8.39
N VAL A 41 11.71 -2.68 7.46
CA VAL A 41 10.83 -3.85 7.65
C VAL A 41 11.63 -5.14 7.61
N ALA A 42 12.73 -5.14 6.85
CA ALA A 42 13.78 -6.16 6.83
C ALA A 42 15.01 -5.57 6.11
N PRO A 43 16.25 -6.05 6.35
CA PRO A 43 17.44 -5.53 5.72
C PRO A 43 17.34 -5.46 4.19
N GLY A 44 17.57 -4.29 3.62
CA GLY A 44 17.51 -4.05 2.17
C GLY A 44 16.11 -3.77 1.61
N ILE A 45 15.06 -3.79 2.44
CA ILE A 45 13.69 -3.47 2.03
C ILE A 45 13.30 -2.11 2.58
N GLY A 46 12.88 -1.20 1.69
CA GLY A 46 12.55 0.19 2.05
C GLY A 46 13.75 1.10 2.30
N ASP A 47 14.96 0.55 2.31
CA ASP A 47 16.21 1.28 2.58
C ASP A 47 16.76 2.00 1.35
N SER A 48 16.34 1.57 0.15
CA SER A 48 16.91 2.09 -1.09
C SER A 48 16.30 3.43 -1.46
N SER A 49 17.16 4.36 -1.89
CA SER A 49 16.71 5.63 -2.46
C SER A 49 15.84 5.41 -3.70
N PHE A 50 14.73 6.14 -3.81
CA PHE A 50 13.92 6.14 -5.03
C PHE A 50 14.73 6.54 -6.27
N LYS A 51 15.75 7.38 -6.11
CA LYS A 51 16.67 7.75 -7.18
C LYS A 51 17.39 6.54 -7.78
N GLU A 52 17.65 5.51 -6.97
CA GLU A 52 18.36 4.30 -7.38
C GLU A 52 17.42 3.21 -7.89
N ILE A 53 16.19 3.16 -7.39
CA ILE A 53 15.25 2.07 -7.68
C ILE A 53 14.08 2.44 -8.59
N ILE A 54 13.93 3.72 -8.96
CA ILE A 54 12.94 4.12 -9.99
C ILE A 54 13.60 4.07 -11.36
N GLY A 55 12.98 3.36 -12.30
CA GLY A 55 13.55 3.21 -13.63
C GLY A 55 12.81 2.22 -14.50
N LYS A 56 13.55 1.43 -15.26
CA LYS A 56 12.99 0.47 -16.23
C LYS A 56 13.71 -0.86 -16.14
N HIS A 57 12.93 -1.93 -16.24
CA HIS A 57 13.47 -3.27 -16.45
C HIS A 57 13.74 -3.50 -17.93
N TYR A 58 14.93 -4.01 -18.22
CA TYR A 58 15.33 -4.39 -19.56
C TYR A 58 15.41 -5.91 -19.64
N VAL A 59 14.79 -6.45 -20.67
CA VAL A 59 15.10 -7.82 -21.10
C VAL A 59 16.21 -7.70 -22.13
N SER A 60 17.39 -8.21 -21.84
CA SER A 60 18.47 -8.25 -22.83
C SER A 60 17.99 -9.02 -24.08
N PRO A 61 18.22 -8.50 -25.30
CA PRO A 61 17.85 -9.22 -26.50
C PRO A 61 18.48 -10.62 -26.50
N GLY A 62 17.67 -11.66 -26.66
CA GLY A 62 18.10 -13.07 -26.68
C GLY A 62 18.06 -13.79 -25.34
N VAL A 63 17.77 -13.12 -24.22
CA VAL A 63 17.52 -13.79 -22.95
C VAL A 63 16.03 -14.11 -22.83
N VAL A 64 15.69 -15.38 -23.01
CA VAL A 64 14.36 -15.89 -22.67
C VAL A 64 14.32 -15.99 -21.13
N GLN A 65 13.49 -15.17 -20.47
CA GLN A 65 13.23 -15.31 -19.04
C GLN A 65 12.47 -16.61 -18.82
N PRO A 66 12.98 -17.58 -18.04
CA PRO A 66 12.39 -18.90 -17.92
C PRO A 66 10.95 -18.90 -17.36
N ASP A 67 10.58 -17.86 -16.64
CA ASP A 67 9.32 -17.75 -15.89
C ASP A 67 8.42 -16.58 -16.33
N GLY A 68 8.74 -15.91 -17.43
CA GLY A 68 8.01 -14.71 -17.86
C GLY A 68 8.13 -13.51 -16.90
N ASN A 69 8.90 -13.62 -15.84
CA ASN A 69 9.05 -12.64 -14.78
C ASN A 69 9.88 -11.44 -15.25
N LYS A 70 9.21 -10.38 -15.65
CA LYS A 70 9.82 -9.14 -16.15
C LYS A 70 10.62 -8.35 -15.10
N TYR A 71 10.50 -8.66 -13.82
CA TYR A 71 11.26 -8.02 -12.73
C TYR A 71 12.67 -8.62 -12.51
N LYS A 72 12.98 -9.75 -13.13
CA LYS A 72 14.32 -10.37 -13.08
C LYS A 72 15.27 -9.90 -14.19
N GLY A 73 14.82 -8.98 -15.04
CA GLY A 73 15.66 -8.33 -16.03
C GLY A 73 16.63 -7.33 -15.41
N ASP A 74 17.66 -6.94 -16.13
CA ASP A 74 18.54 -5.85 -15.73
C ASP A 74 17.73 -4.58 -15.49
N PHE A 75 17.85 -4.01 -14.30
CA PHE A 75 17.20 -2.76 -13.96
C PHE A 75 18.14 -1.58 -14.22
N LYS A 76 17.61 -0.50 -14.78
CA LYS A 76 18.35 0.77 -14.94
C LYS A 76 17.54 1.92 -14.38
N PRO A 77 18.12 2.71 -13.45
CA PRO A 77 17.49 3.94 -12.96
C PRO A 77 17.17 4.90 -14.12
N ASP A 78 16.03 5.58 -14.03
CA ASP A 78 15.58 6.60 -14.99
C ASP A 78 15.44 7.94 -14.30
N THR A 79 16.38 8.84 -14.58
CA THR A 79 16.43 10.19 -13.99
C THR A 79 15.20 11.02 -14.37
N GLY A 80 14.58 10.79 -15.52
CA GLY A 80 13.37 11.51 -15.95
C GLY A 80 12.15 11.11 -15.10
N LEU A 81 11.98 9.81 -14.85
CA LEU A 81 10.94 9.31 -13.94
C LEU A 81 11.15 9.79 -12.50
N PHE A 82 12.41 9.78 -12.03
CA PHE A 82 12.73 10.28 -10.70
C PHE A 82 12.39 11.77 -10.56
N LYS A 83 12.76 12.62 -11.53
CA LYS A 83 12.41 14.04 -11.53
C LYS A 83 10.90 14.28 -11.56
N SER A 84 10.15 13.46 -12.30
CA SER A 84 8.69 13.50 -12.28
C SER A 84 8.13 13.19 -10.89
N LEU A 85 8.71 12.20 -10.20
CA LEU A 85 8.33 11.87 -8.83
C LEU A 85 8.70 12.99 -7.84
N GLU A 86 9.85 13.64 -7.99
CA GLU A 86 10.26 14.77 -7.15
C GLU A 86 9.21 15.90 -7.16
N THR A 87 8.62 16.20 -8.33
CA THR A 87 7.57 17.23 -8.43
C THR A 87 6.31 16.84 -7.65
N PHE A 88 6.03 15.54 -7.57
CA PHE A 88 4.88 15.02 -6.83
C PHE A 88 5.03 15.16 -5.31
N TYR A 89 6.26 15.20 -4.78
CA TYR A 89 6.57 15.38 -3.36
C TYR A 89 6.93 16.82 -2.97
N GLU A 90 6.66 17.79 -3.81
CA GLU A 90 6.86 19.23 -3.50
C GLU A 90 8.24 19.52 -2.91
N ARG A 91 9.26 19.38 -3.74
CA ARG A 91 10.65 19.62 -3.36
C ARG A 91 10.89 21.03 -2.87
N THR A 92 11.63 21.19 -1.76
CA THR A 92 12.15 22.45 -1.23
C THR A 92 13.64 22.32 -0.94
N ASP A 93 14.46 23.22 -1.47
CA ASP A 93 15.89 23.24 -1.20
C ASP A 93 16.20 24.18 -0.02
N LEU A 94 16.83 23.65 1.01
CA LEU A 94 17.29 24.38 2.18
C LEU A 94 18.78 24.64 2.06
N VAL A 95 19.19 25.91 2.07
CA VAL A 95 20.61 26.30 2.03
C VAL A 95 21.07 26.60 3.46
N PHE A 96 22.13 25.93 3.90
CA PHE A 96 22.73 26.10 5.20
C PHE A 96 23.78 27.23 5.21
N ASN A 97 24.20 27.67 6.40
CA ASN A 97 25.20 28.71 6.56
C ASN A 97 26.58 28.38 5.94
N ASP A 98 26.92 27.10 5.85
CA ASP A 98 28.17 26.65 5.20
C ASP A 98 28.07 26.58 3.66
N GLY A 99 26.93 27.03 3.08
CA GLY A 99 26.66 27.00 1.66
C GLY A 99 26.19 25.64 1.13
N THR A 100 26.12 24.61 1.96
CA THR A 100 25.58 23.31 1.54
C THR A 100 24.05 23.40 1.35
N THR A 101 23.53 22.67 0.39
CA THR A 101 22.10 22.57 0.12
C THR A 101 21.60 21.17 0.46
N VAL A 102 20.50 21.10 1.20
CA VAL A 102 19.76 19.85 1.47
C VAL A 102 18.39 19.97 0.85
N THR A 103 17.99 18.97 0.10
CA THR A 103 16.65 18.88 -0.45
C THR A 103 15.70 18.32 0.60
N ASN A 104 14.58 19.00 0.79
CA ASN A 104 13.49 18.53 1.64
C ASN A 104 12.26 18.20 0.76
N TYR A 105 11.55 17.15 1.11
CA TYR A 105 10.34 16.73 0.43
C TYR A 105 9.16 16.72 1.40
N THR A 106 8.01 17.20 0.93
CA THR A 106 6.77 17.11 1.71
C THR A 106 6.37 15.64 1.88
N ALA A 107 6.16 15.22 3.13
CA ALA A 107 5.52 13.95 3.43
C ALA A 107 3.99 14.08 3.37
N PHE A 108 3.29 12.98 3.12
CA PHE A 108 1.84 12.94 3.02
C PHE A 108 1.24 11.91 3.95
N VAL A 109 0.09 12.24 4.52
CA VAL A 109 -0.66 11.31 5.35
C VAL A 109 -2.14 11.30 4.96
N ASN A 110 -2.69 10.09 4.84
CA ASN A 110 -4.12 9.84 4.69
C ASN A 110 -4.66 9.23 5.98
N VAL A 111 -5.74 9.78 6.51
CA VAL A 111 -6.42 9.25 7.70
C VAL A 111 -7.87 8.96 7.33
N TYR A 112 -8.22 7.67 7.20
CA TYR A 112 -9.61 7.28 7.02
C TYR A 112 -10.38 7.54 8.32
N MET A 113 -11.40 8.37 8.28
CA MET A 113 -12.29 8.68 9.39
C MET A 113 -13.64 9.20 8.88
N LYS A 114 -14.68 9.10 9.70
CA LYS A 114 -16.01 9.65 9.38
C LYS A 114 -16.17 11.04 9.99
N GLU A 115 -17.18 11.78 9.53
CA GLU A 115 -17.51 13.10 10.05
C GLU A 115 -17.78 13.03 11.55
N LYS A 116 -17.31 14.05 12.30
CA LYS A 116 -17.41 14.16 13.75
C LYS A 116 -16.68 13.05 14.54
N GLU A 117 -15.91 12.23 13.85
CA GLU A 117 -15.00 11.28 14.50
C GLU A 117 -13.73 12.03 14.93
N THR A 118 -13.13 11.61 16.02
CA THR A 118 -11.79 12.09 16.43
C THR A 118 -10.80 10.96 16.27
N LYS A 119 -9.72 11.20 15.54
CA LYS A 119 -8.62 10.25 15.40
C LYS A 119 -7.29 10.86 15.75
N THR A 120 -6.48 10.08 16.46
CA THR A 120 -5.10 10.43 16.78
C THR A 120 -4.16 9.43 16.11
N ILE A 121 -3.16 9.93 15.42
CA ILE A 121 -2.06 9.17 14.84
C ILE A 121 -0.74 9.58 15.49
N GLU A 122 0.22 8.67 15.51
CA GLU A 122 1.56 8.92 16.01
C GLU A 122 2.54 8.85 14.82
N LEU A 123 3.36 9.88 14.72
CA LEU A 123 4.44 9.98 13.73
C LEU A 123 5.77 10.22 14.44
N GLN A 124 6.85 9.95 13.74
CA GLN A 124 8.18 10.39 14.15
C GLN A 124 8.58 11.64 13.36
N VAL A 125 9.24 12.53 14.05
CA VAL A 125 9.95 13.66 13.47
C VAL A 125 11.43 13.36 13.56
N ARG A 126 12.14 13.39 12.43
CA ARG A 126 13.56 13.19 12.28
C ARG A 126 14.21 14.55 12.03
N SER A 127 15.13 14.97 12.90
CA SER A 127 15.75 16.28 12.82
C SER A 127 17.26 16.17 12.71
N ILE A 128 17.84 16.92 11.77
CA ILE A 128 19.27 17.15 11.67
C ILE A 128 19.51 18.62 11.97
N VAL A 129 20.21 18.90 13.07
CA VAL A 129 20.47 20.24 13.58
C VAL A 129 21.96 20.55 13.47
N ARG A 130 22.34 21.55 12.67
CA ARG A 130 23.72 22.03 12.53
C ARG A 130 24.06 23.15 13.50
N LYS A 131 23.06 23.98 13.79
CA LYS A 131 23.08 24.97 14.83
C LYS A 131 21.74 25.03 15.49
N SER A 132 21.68 25.04 16.81
CA SER A 132 20.43 25.06 17.56
C SER A 132 19.64 26.34 17.26
N PRO A 133 18.41 26.23 16.77
CA PRO A 133 17.51 27.37 16.67
C PRO A 133 17.05 27.83 18.07
N GLU A 134 16.49 29.03 18.19
CA GLU A 134 15.85 29.51 19.41
C GLU A 134 14.57 28.66 19.72
N SER A 135 13.84 28.34 18.68
CA SER A 135 12.71 27.38 18.78
C SER A 135 12.52 26.62 17.48
N LEU A 136 11.89 25.45 17.58
CA LEU A 136 11.50 24.61 16.46
C LEU A 136 10.04 24.21 16.66
N GLU A 137 9.13 24.87 15.93
CA GLU A 137 7.71 24.84 16.18
C GLU A 137 6.96 24.09 15.09
N LEU A 138 5.99 23.27 15.49
CA LEU A 138 5.03 22.64 14.60
C LEU A 138 3.79 23.54 14.49
N ARG A 139 3.58 24.12 13.32
CA ARG A 139 2.44 25.00 13.04
C ARG A 139 1.54 24.41 11.98
N CYS A 140 0.24 24.34 12.26
CA CYS A 140 -0.77 23.87 11.30
C CYS A 140 -1.64 25.02 10.85
N ASP A 141 -1.91 25.09 9.54
CA ASP A 141 -2.82 26.09 8.95
C ASP A 141 -4.30 25.80 9.27
N ARG A 142 -4.63 24.58 9.72
CA ARG A 142 -5.96 24.15 10.16
C ARG A 142 -5.96 23.74 11.64
N SER A 143 -5.41 24.58 12.51
CA SER A 143 -5.35 24.34 13.96
C SER A 143 -6.72 24.26 14.64
N ASP A 144 -7.78 24.71 13.97
CA ASP A 144 -9.18 24.54 14.37
C ASP A 144 -9.60 23.05 14.40
N ILE A 145 -9.12 22.25 13.45
CA ILE A 145 -9.45 20.83 13.29
C ILE A 145 -8.28 19.94 13.70
N VAL A 146 -7.03 20.37 13.46
CA VAL A 146 -5.83 19.56 13.65
C VAL A 146 -5.08 20.00 14.92
N GLY A 147 -5.00 19.12 15.91
CA GLY A 147 -4.16 19.30 17.09
C GLY A 147 -2.81 18.58 16.94
N ILE A 148 -1.74 19.20 17.46
CA ILE A 148 -0.38 18.62 17.43
C ILE A 148 0.20 18.64 18.84
N SER A 149 0.82 17.54 19.26
CA SER A 149 1.44 17.45 20.59
C SER A 149 2.72 16.58 20.55
N PRO A 150 3.87 17.08 21.02
CA PRO A 150 4.10 18.47 21.36
C PRO A 150 4.08 19.39 20.14
N SER A 151 3.76 20.66 20.32
CA SER A 151 3.81 21.68 19.26
C SER A 151 5.17 22.35 19.15
N ASN A 152 6.06 22.08 20.08
CA ASN A 152 7.43 22.57 20.09
C ASN A 152 8.37 21.36 20.22
N LEU A 153 9.31 21.25 19.27
CA LEU A 153 10.37 20.26 19.28
C LEU A 153 11.55 20.83 20.07
N SER A 154 11.42 20.82 21.40
CA SER A 154 12.46 21.34 22.30
C SER A 154 13.60 20.33 22.52
N ASP A 155 14.74 20.84 23.03
CA ASP A 155 15.92 20.07 23.45
C ASP A 155 16.71 19.39 22.33
N LEU A 156 16.58 19.88 21.10
CA LEU A 156 17.37 19.40 19.98
C LEU A 156 18.75 20.10 19.99
N GLY A 157 19.72 19.46 20.63
CA GLY A 157 21.13 19.87 20.50
C GLY A 157 21.66 19.69 19.09
N VAL A 158 22.83 20.27 18.81
CA VAL A 158 23.54 20.08 17.53
C VAL A 158 23.85 18.59 17.33
N ASN A 159 23.56 18.05 16.15
CA ASN A 159 23.88 16.66 15.80
C ASN A 159 25.37 16.51 15.50
N TYR A 160 26.16 16.22 16.51
CA TYR A 160 27.56 15.84 16.31
C TYR A 160 27.61 14.37 15.81
N GLY A 161 28.19 14.16 14.63
CA GLY A 161 28.38 12.84 14.05
C GLY A 161 27.24 12.33 13.16
N GLY A 162 26.31 13.19 12.74
CA GLY A 162 25.36 12.92 11.63
C GLY A 162 24.16 12.05 11.97
N LYS A 163 24.00 11.58 13.23
CA LYS A 163 22.79 10.85 13.62
C LYS A 163 21.65 11.84 13.89
N PRO A 164 20.48 11.64 13.26
CA PRO A 164 19.33 12.50 13.49
C PRO A 164 18.76 12.32 14.89
N HIS A 165 18.16 13.38 15.43
CA HIS A 165 17.26 13.26 16.58
C HIS A 165 15.91 12.70 16.11
N MET A 166 15.34 11.79 16.90
CA MET A 166 14.05 11.19 16.64
C MET A 166 13.09 11.55 17.78
N GLN A 167 11.97 12.17 17.45
CA GLN A 167 10.93 12.53 18.43
C GLN A 167 9.57 12.07 17.93
N THR A 168 8.78 11.46 18.83
CA THR A 168 7.39 11.10 18.51
C THR A 168 6.47 12.31 18.72
N ILE A 169 5.60 12.53 17.76
CA ILE A 169 4.52 13.51 17.84
C ILE A 169 3.17 12.82 17.68
N LYS A 170 2.15 13.43 18.23
CA LYS A 170 0.74 13.03 18.06
C LYS A 170 0.02 14.08 17.24
N ILE A 171 -0.68 13.64 16.22
CA ILE A 171 -1.56 14.47 15.41
C ILE A 171 -2.98 13.99 15.65
N THR A 172 -3.84 14.89 16.13
CA THR A 172 -5.25 14.60 16.41
C THR A 172 -6.13 15.37 15.46
N LEU A 173 -6.87 14.66 14.61
CA LEU A 173 -7.92 15.21 13.77
C LEU A 173 -9.23 15.15 14.57
N LYS A 174 -9.91 16.28 14.72
CA LYS A 174 -11.18 16.41 15.45
C LYS A 174 -12.40 16.27 14.53
N ASP A 175 -12.19 16.37 13.23
CA ASP A 175 -13.18 16.18 12.19
C ASP A 175 -12.45 15.92 10.85
N THR A 176 -13.21 15.62 9.79
CA THR A 176 -12.72 15.44 8.44
C THR A 176 -12.25 16.75 7.81
N LEU A 177 -11.37 16.65 6.83
CA LEU A 177 -10.79 17.77 6.09
C LEU A 177 -11.36 17.83 4.68
N ASP A 178 -11.92 18.99 4.29
CA ASP A 178 -12.35 19.27 2.92
C ASP A 178 -11.19 19.63 1.99
N ASN A 179 -10.18 20.29 2.55
CA ASN A 179 -8.95 20.69 1.87
C ASN A 179 -7.74 20.15 2.61
N PRO A 180 -6.57 20.02 1.95
CA PRO A 180 -5.35 19.62 2.62
C PRO A 180 -5.04 20.51 3.82
N ALA A 181 -4.47 19.95 4.88
CA ALA A 181 -3.93 20.69 6.00
C ALA A 181 -2.41 20.53 6.05
N ASP A 182 -1.69 21.64 6.01
CA ASP A 182 -0.23 21.65 6.07
C ASP A 182 0.25 21.84 7.50
N ILE A 183 1.10 20.92 7.94
CA ILE A 183 1.90 21.05 9.17
C ILE A 183 3.30 21.44 8.74
N LYS A 184 3.73 22.64 9.14
CA LYS A 184 5.05 23.17 8.85
C LYS A 184 5.92 23.12 10.10
N VAL A 185 7.16 22.71 9.96
CA VAL A 185 8.15 22.89 11.00
C VAL A 185 8.84 24.24 10.75
N VAL A 186 8.66 25.14 11.68
CA VAL A 186 9.23 26.50 11.62
C VAL A 186 10.39 26.59 12.58
N SER A 187 11.58 26.82 12.04
CA SER A 187 12.79 27.14 12.79
C SER A 187 12.84 28.64 13.02
N VAL A 188 12.86 29.06 14.27
CA VAL A 188 13.04 30.46 14.65
C VAL A 188 14.50 30.64 15.04
N THR A 189 15.17 31.58 14.40
CA THR A 189 16.58 31.98 14.67
C THR A 189 16.65 33.47 14.89
N VAL A 190 17.75 33.96 15.45
CA VAL A 190 18.02 35.38 15.56
C VAL A 190 19.04 35.75 14.49
N ASP A 191 18.74 36.75 13.69
CA ASP A 191 19.67 37.27 12.69
C ASP A 191 20.78 38.07 13.32
N LYS A 192 21.74 38.55 12.50
CA LYS A 192 22.87 39.34 12.96
C LYS A 192 22.50 40.71 13.58
N ASP A 193 21.31 41.18 13.31
CA ASP A 193 20.76 42.44 13.80
C ASP A 193 19.90 42.22 15.07
N GLY A 194 19.85 40.97 15.60
CA GLY A 194 19.09 40.59 16.79
C GLY A 194 17.60 40.42 16.54
N LEU A 195 17.14 40.36 15.28
CA LEU A 195 15.73 40.20 14.91
C LEU A 195 15.39 38.75 14.66
N PRO A 196 14.19 38.31 15.06
CA PRO A 196 13.75 36.95 14.78
C PRO A 196 13.55 36.70 13.28
N ALA A 197 14.09 35.57 12.80
CA ALA A 197 13.99 35.11 11.44
C ALA A 197 13.36 33.71 11.46
N GLU A 198 12.41 33.45 10.57
CA GLU A 198 11.69 32.20 10.48
C GLU A 198 12.01 31.48 9.16
N ASN A 199 12.31 30.20 9.24
CA ASN A 199 12.49 29.32 8.09
C ASN A 199 11.58 28.10 8.21
N ILE A 200 10.93 27.70 7.12
CA ILE A 200 10.24 26.41 7.03
C ILE A 200 11.27 25.34 6.71
N VAL A 201 11.54 24.46 7.65
CA VAL A 201 12.58 23.43 7.60
C VAL A 201 12.03 22.01 7.50
N GLY A 202 10.71 21.86 7.44
CA GLY A 202 10.01 20.59 7.25
C GLY A 202 8.54 20.81 6.94
N LYS A 203 7.94 19.88 6.21
CA LYS A 203 6.51 19.95 5.84
C LYS A 203 5.88 18.55 5.81
N LEU A 204 4.65 18.47 6.36
CA LEU A 204 3.75 17.33 6.22
C LEU A 204 2.40 17.84 5.74
N THR A 205 1.82 17.18 4.76
CA THR A 205 0.45 17.48 4.31
C THR A 205 -0.50 16.35 4.71
N ILE A 206 -1.54 16.68 5.46
CA ILE A 206 -2.67 15.79 5.72
C ILE A 206 -3.63 15.93 4.52
N CYS A 207 -3.87 14.83 3.82
CA CYS A 207 -4.75 14.84 2.65
C CYS A 207 -6.22 15.03 3.03
N PRO A 208 -7.06 15.62 2.15
CA PRO A 208 -8.50 15.71 2.36
C PRO A 208 -9.11 14.32 2.53
N ASN A 209 -10.00 14.17 3.51
CA ASN A 209 -10.58 12.88 3.88
C ASN A 209 -12.08 12.94 4.17
N ASN A 210 -12.74 14.01 3.72
CA ASN A 210 -14.19 14.15 3.83
C ASN A 210 -14.93 13.14 2.94
N LYS A 211 -16.25 13.11 3.01
CA LYS A 211 -17.12 12.20 2.26
C LYS A 211 -16.85 12.19 0.75
N SER A 212 -16.50 13.32 0.14
CA SER A 212 -16.22 13.39 -1.31
C SER A 212 -14.92 12.67 -1.70
N ASN A 213 -13.95 12.60 -0.78
CA ASN A 213 -12.65 11.96 -0.97
C ASN A 213 -12.67 10.48 -0.57
N ARG A 214 -13.58 10.08 0.32
CA ARG A 214 -13.75 8.68 0.68
C ARG A 214 -14.52 7.94 -0.39
N LYS A 215 -14.15 6.67 -0.57
CA LYS A 215 -14.77 5.74 -1.48
C LYS A 215 -15.14 4.47 -0.76
N LYS A 216 -15.95 3.64 -1.40
CA LYS A 216 -16.27 2.30 -0.93
C LYS A 216 -16.01 1.27 -2.02
N LYS A 217 -15.76 0.05 -1.61
CA LYS A 217 -15.76 -1.12 -2.51
C LYS A 217 -16.52 -2.26 -1.85
N ALA A 218 -17.60 -2.70 -2.49
CA ALA A 218 -18.33 -3.88 -2.04
C ALA A 218 -17.52 -5.13 -2.38
N ILE A 219 -17.35 -6.02 -1.40
CA ILE A 219 -16.54 -7.24 -1.50
C ILE A 219 -17.37 -8.42 -1.01
N VAL A 220 -17.48 -9.44 -1.85
CA VAL A 220 -18.13 -10.72 -1.49
C VAL A 220 -17.02 -11.75 -1.29
N LEU A 221 -16.83 -12.20 -0.06
CA LEU A 221 -15.85 -13.23 0.29
C LEU A 221 -16.52 -14.61 0.25
N ILE A 222 -16.04 -15.50 -0.62
CA ILE A 222 -16.64 -16.80 -0.89
C ILE A 222 -15.62 -17.89 -0.58
N SER A 223 -15.82 -18.59 0.54
CA SER A 223 -15.07 -19.84 0.81
C SER A 223 -15.57 -20.95 -0.11
N VAL A 224 -14.66 -21.64 -0.76
CA VAL A 224 -14.98 -22.76 -1.66
C VAL A 224 -14.59 -24.08 -0.98
N LYS A 225 -15.50 -25.02 -0.91
CA LYS A 225 -15.23 -26.40 -0.51
C LYS A 225 -15.13 -27.28 -1.75
N THR A 226 -14.01 -27.93 -1.91
CA THR A 226 -13.66 -28.70 -3.10
C THR A 226 -14.04 -30.19 -2.98
N PRO A 227 -14.14 -30.94 -4.09
CA PRO A 227 -14.32 -32.40 -4.07
C PRO A 227 -13.14 -33.14 -3.46
N SER A 228 -13.40 -34.31 -2.91
CA SER A 228 -12.35 -35.29 -2.59
C SER A 228 -11.72 -35.84 -3.86
N PHE A 229 -10.41 -36.02 -3.86
CA PHE A 229 -9.65 -36.58 -4.98
C PHE A 229 -9.14 -37.98 -4.66
N SER A 230 -9.41 -38.94 -5.53
CA SER A 230 -8.93 -40.35 -5.49
C SER A 230 -9.19 -41.14 -4.18
N GLY A 231 -10.16 -40.75 -3.33
CA GLY A 231 -10.43 -41.41 -2.06
C GLY A 231 -9.36 -41.27 -0.97
N LEU A 232 -8.19 -40.69 -1.33
CA LEU A 232 -7.06 -40.48 -0.42
C LEU A 232 -6.99 -39.04 0.10
N TRP A 233 -7.64 -38.10 -0.59
CA TRP A 233 -7.57 -36.68 -0.29
C TRP A 233 -8.99 -36.12 -0.09
N PHE A 234 -9.28 -35.70 1.12
CA PHE A 234 -10.53 -34.98 1.40
C PHE A 234 -10.46 -33.56 0.85
N GLY A 235 -11.53 -33.14 0.21
CA GLY A 235 -11.65 -31.75 -0.23
C GLY A 235 -11.54 -30.80 0.95
N LYS A 236 -10.84 -29.69 0.73
CA LYS A 236 -10.64 -28.65 1.73
C LYS A 236 -11.64 -27.52 1.52
N ARG A 237 -11.80 -26.74 2.57
CA ARG A 237 -12.52 -25.49 2.54
C ARG A 237 -11.56 -24.34 2.69
N GLY A 238 -11.67 -23.31 1.84
CA GLY A 238 -10.91 -22.08 1.97
C GLY A 238 -11.37 -21.24 3.16
N ASP A 239 -10.47 -20.49 3.74
CA ASP A 239 -10.77 -19.53 4.81
C ASP A 239 -10.74 -18.11 4.26
N ALA A 240 -11.92 -17.49 4.17
CA ALA A 240 -12.07 -16.11 3.73
C ALA A 240 -12.06 -15.10 4.90
N ALA A 241 -12.21 -15.53 6.14
CA ALA A 241 -12.39 -14.65 7.28
C ALA A 241 -11.09 -14.00 7.77
N GLY A 242 -9.97 -14.73 7.70
CA GLY A 242 -8.71 -14.33 8.32
C GLY A 242 -8.00 -13.11 7.71
N ASN A 243 -8.50 -12.58 6.59
CA ASN A 243 -7.83 -11.49 5.85
C ASN A 243 -8.53 -10.13 5.96
N LYS A 244 -9.73 -10.06 6.56
CA LYS A 244 -10.57 -8.84 6.57
C LYS A 244 -9.84 -7.63 7.15
N ASP A 245 -9.24 -7.77 8.32
CA ASP A 245 -8.58 -6.65 9.00
C ASP A 245 -7.43 -6.07 8.18
N PHE A 246 -6.64 -6.92 7.54
CA PHE A 246 -5.53 -6.46 6.70
C PHE A 246 -6.01 -5.76 5.44
N ILE A 247 -7.12 -6.24 4.85
CA ILE A 247 -7.79 -5.60 3.71
C ILE A 247 -8.27 -4.20 4.12
N VAL A 248 -8.97 -4.09 5.26
CA VAL A 248 -9.46 -2.81 5.79
C VAL A 248 -8.30 -1.84 5.99
N GLN A 249 -7.27 -2.26 6.71
CA GLN A 249 -6.13 -1.41 7.03
C GLN A 249 -5.43 -0.87 5.78
N THR A 250 -5.21 -1.73 4.79
CA THR A 250 -4.51 -1.32 3.57
C THR A 250 -5.37 -0.43 2.68
N LEU A 251 -6.65 -0.75 2.48
CA LEU A 251 -7.55 0.07 1.67
C LEU A 251 -7.84 1.43 2.31
N HIS A 252 -7.85 1.51 3.64
CA HIS A 252 -7.96 2.78 4.36
C HIS A 252 -6.78 3.73 4.08
N GLN A 253 -5.59 3.22 3.70
CA GLN A 253 -4.49 4.10 3.26
C GLN A 253 -4.90 4.92 2.03
N ALA A 254 -5.76 4.37 1.16
CA ALA A 254 -6.29 5.03 -0.02
C ALA A 254 -7.69 5.65 0.20
N LEU A 255 -8.14 5.79 1.43
CA LEU A 255 -9.48 6.26 1.81
C LEU A 255 -10.62 5.43 1.18
N ILE A 256 -10.42 4.12 1.01
CA ILE A 256 -11.42 3.19 0.49
C ILE A 256 -11.95 2.34 1.64
N ASP A 257 -13.27 2.38 1.89
CA ASP A 257 -13.93 1.54 2.87
C ASP A 257 -14.39 0.21 2.23
N PRO A 258 -13.78 -0.92 2.57
CA PRO A 258 -14.25 -2.21 2.08
C PRO A 258 -15.57 -2.59 2.78
N GLN A 259 -16.63 -2.71 2.01
CA GLN A 259 -17.93 -3.17 2.47
C GLN A 259 -18.03 -4.67 2.23
N PHE A 260 -17.81 -5.48 3.27
CA PHE A 260 -17.95 -6.91 3.18
C PHE A 260 -19.42 -7.29 3.20
N GLU A 261 -19.91 -7.87 2.09
CA GLU A 261 -21.20 -8.51 2.05
C GLU A 261 -21.12 -9.84 2.80
N GLU A 262 -21.68 -9.85 3.99
CA GLU A 262 -21.85 -11.09 4.74
C GLU A 262 -23.04 -11.84 4.18
N TYR A 263 -22.74 -12.97 3.57
CA TYR A 263 -23.75 -13.88 3.09
C TYR A 263 -24.48 -14.48 4.29
N ALA A 264 -25.79 -14.23 4.39
CA ALA A 264 -26.72 -14.71 5.42
C ALA A 264 -26.16 -15.74 6.40
N SER A 265 -25.98 -15.35 7.60
CA SER A 265 -25.48 -15.91 8.85
C SER A 265 -25.27 -17.42 9.06
N PHE A 266 -25.59 -18.30 8.11
CA PHE A 266 -25.51 -19.74 8.31
C PHE A 266 -24.67 -20.55 7.30
N PHE A 267 -24.43 -20.06 6.08
CA PHE A 267 -23.65 -20.83 5.06
C PHE A 267 -22.73 -19.92 4.27
N THR A 268 -21.51 -19.79 4.73
CA THR A 268 -20.49 -18.89 4.16
C THR A 268 -19.58 -19.59 3.14
N TYR A 269 -19.99 -20.66 2.51
CA TYR A 269 -19.15 -21.35 1.54
C TYR A 269 -19.94 -21.91 0.35
N LEU A 270 -19.30 -21.90 -0.80
CA LEU A 270 -19.76 -22.59 -2.00
C LEU A 270 -19.30 -24.05 -1.92
N ASP A 271 -20.25 -24.98 -1.74
CA ASP A 271 -19.93 -26.40 -1.67
C ASP A 271 -19.91 -27.01 -3.08
N LEU A 272 -18.73 -27.35 -3.56
CA LEU A 272 -18.49 -28.03 -4.83
C LEU A 272 -18.02 -29.47 -4.62
N SER A 273 -18.16 -30.04 -3.39
CA SER A 273 -17.67 -31.38 -3.06
C SER A 273 -18.25 -32.48 -3.94
N ASP A 274 -19.48 -32.33 -4.37
CA ASP A 274 -20.16 -33.31 -5.22
C ASP A 274 -20.32 -32.86 -6.68
N ASP A 275 -19.72 -31.70 -7.03
CA ASP A 275 -19.83 -31.14 -8.38
C ASP A 275 -18.89 -31.88 -9.36
N PRO A 276 -19.46 -32.65 -10.34
CA PRO A 276 -18.63 -33.41 -11.27
C PRO A 276 -17.87 -32.52 -12.25
N GLY A 277 -18.38 -31.32 -12.55
CA GLY A 277 -17.70 -30.36 -13.44
C GLY A 277 -16.48 -29.80 -12.80
N PHE A 278 -16.50 -29.52 -11.47
CA PHE A 278 -15.34 -29.01 -10.74
C PHE A 278 -14.20 -30.04 -10.63
N LYS A 279 -14.50 -31.34 -10.70
CA LYS A 279 -13.45 -32.38 -10.65
C LYS A 279 -12.38 -32.22 -11.73
N SER A 280 -12.73 -31.63 -12.86
CA SER A 280 -11.76 -31.35 -13.94
C SER A 280 -10.67 -30.34 -13.56
N TYR A 281 -10.93 -29.48 -12.57
CA TYR A 281 -9.98 -28.51 -12.05
C TYR A 281 -9.06 -29.08 -10.96
N ILE A 282 -9.41 -30.24 -10.38
CA ILE A 282 -8.57 -30.89 -9.36
C ILE A 282 -7.50 -31.75 -10.05
N LYS A 283 -6.26 -31.60 -9.65
CA LYS A 283 -5.11 -32.38 -10.08
C LYS A 283 -4.34 -32.91 -8.90
N GLU A 284 -3.56 -33.96 -9.10
CA GLU A 284 -2.55 -34.36 -8.17
C GLU A 284 -1.23 -33.65 -8.47
N ASP A 285 -0.68 -32.98 -7.47
CA ASP A 285 0.68 -32.49 -7.55
C ASP A 285 1.64 -33.67 -7.36
N ALA A 286 2.32 -34.07 -8.42
CA ALA A 286 3.24 -35.20 -8.42
C ALA A 286 4.43 -35.01 -7.44
N HIS A 287 4.82 -33.76 -7.15
CA HIS A 287 5.93 -33.45 -6.25
C HIS A 287 5.49 -33.49 -4.78
N GLN A 288 4.33 -32.88 -4.46
CA GLN A 288 3.84 -32.77 -3.10
C GLN A 288 2.91 -33.91 -2.69
N ARG A 289 2.48 -34.73 -3.64
CA ARG A 289 1.46 -35.79 -3.47
C ARG A 289 0.20 -35.28 -2.77
N LYS A 290 -0.31 -34.13 -3.21
CA LYS A 290 -1.48 -33.45 -2.67
C LYS A 290 -2.42 -33.05 -3.79
N ALA A 291 -3.71 -32.93 -3.47
CA ALA A 291 -4.65 -32.32 -4.39
C ALA A 291 -4.38 -30.82 -4.52
N VAL A 292 -4.42 -30.34 -5.75
CA VAL A 292 -4.22 -28.92 -6.11
C VAL A 292 -5.31 -28.47 -7.09
N VAL A 293 -5.66 -27.21 -7.09
CA VAL A 293 -6.60 -26.65 -8.05
C VAL A 293 -5.79 -26.08 -9.22
N ASN A 294 -6.05 -26.62 -10.41
CA ASN A 294 -5.41 -26.19 -11.63
C ASN A 294 -6.08 -24.93 -12.19
N TRP A 295 -5.35 -23.86 -12.23
CA TRP A 295 -5.67 -22.68 -13.02
C TRP A 295 -4.82 -22.70 -14.29
N SER A 296 -5.40 -23.05 -15.41
CA SER A 296 -4.77 -22.72 -16.69
C SER A 296 -5.49 -21.49 -17.22
N GLY A 297 -4.80 -20.40 -17.48
CA GLY A 297 -5.36 -19.08 -17.78
C GLY A 297 -6.47 -18.98 -18.84
N SER A 298 -6.81 -20.10 -19.48
CA SER A 298 -7.91 -20.26 -20.43
C SER A 298 -9.13 -21.00 -19.86
N THR A 299 -9.10 -21.49 -18.62
CA THR A 299 -10.16 -22.40 -18.10
C THR A 299 -11.34 -21.70 -17.48
N GLY A 300 -11.20 -20.40 -17.12
CA GLY A 300 -12.28 -19.64 -16.51
C GLY A 300 -12.74 -20.20 -15.16
N LEU A 301 -11.79 -20.65 -14.31
CA LEU A 301 -12.08 -21.16 -12.97
C LEU A 301 -12.97 -20.21 -12.17
N GLU A 302 -12.64 -18.92 -12.17
CA GLU A 302 -13.42 -17.88 -11.50
C GLU A 302 -14.83 -17.76 -12.06
N LYS A 303 -14.99 -17.86 -13.37
CA LYS A 303 -16.30 -17.81 -14.04
C LYS A 303 -17.13 -19.04 -13.73
N TYR A 304 -16.48 -20.21 -13.69
CA TYR A 304 -17.12 -21.45 -13.27
C TYR A 304 -17.64 -21.34 -11.83
N CYS A 305 -16.77 -20.95 -10.90
CA CYS A 305 -17.16 -20.75 -9.50
C CYS A 305 -18.28 -19.73 -9.36
N TYR A 306 -18.23 -18.64 -10.13
CA TYR A 306 -19.26 -17.61 -10.08
C TYR A 306 -20.61 -18.13 -10.64
N ALA A 307 -20.60 -18.92 -11.72
CA ALA A 307 -21.82 -19.54 -12.23
C ALA A 307 -22.47 -20.45 -11.18
N LYS A 308 -21.65 -21.27 -10.51
CA LYS A 308 -22.14 -22.13 -9.42
C LYS A 308 -22.61 -21.35 -8.20
N PHE A 309 -21.96 -20.25 -7.91
CA PHE A 309 -22.38 -19.36 -6.83
C PHE A 309 -23.74 -18.72 -7.16
N LYS A 310 -24.00 -18.32 -8.40
CA LYS A 310 -25.31 -17.81 -8.80
C LYS A 310 -26.41 -18.90 -8.74
N GLU A 311 -26.11 -20.13 -9.15
CA GLU A 311 -27.04 -21.27 -8.99
C GLU A 311 -27.41 -21.46 -7.51
N TYR A 312 -26.41 -21.48 -6.64
CA TYR A 312 -26.59 -21.58 -5.19
C TYR A 312 -27.44 -20.44 -4.61
N LEU A 313 -27.20 -19.20 -5.07
CA LEU A 313 -27.97 -18.03 -4.68
C LEU A 313 -29.44 -18.15 -5.08
N LYS A 314 -29.68 -18.59 -6.32
CA LYS A 314 -31.01 -18.78 -6.88
C LYS A 314 -31.82 -19.84 -6.11
N ASP A 315 -31.14 -20.93 -5.70
CA ASP A 315 -31.77 -21.98 -4.91
C ASP A 315 -32.19 -21.51 -3.51
N MET A 316 -31.44 -20.54 -2.95
CA MET A 316 -31.80 -19.92 -1.68
C MET A 316 -32.94 -18.91 -1.83
N ASP A 317 -32.81 -18.01 -2.79
CA ASP A 317 -33.80 -16.99 -3.15
C ASP A 317 -33.60 -16.55 -4.60
N PRO A 318 -34.54 -16.77 -5.51
CA PRO A 318 -34.42 -16.36 -6.91
C PRO A 318 -34.05 -14.87 -7.11
N ALA A 319 -34.43 -14.00 -6.17
CA ALA A 319 -34.09 -12.57 -6.23
C ALA A 319 -32.58 -12.32 -6.07
N LEU A 320 -31.83 -13.26 -5.50
CA LEU A 320 -30.38 -13.13 -5.25
C LEU A 320 -29.53 -13.57 -6.44
N GLU A 321 -30.05 -14.29 -7.42
CA GLU A 321 -29.28 -14.83 -8.56
C GLU A 321 -28.39 -13.79 -9.23
N ASN A 322 -28.88 -12.56 -9.36
CA ASN A 322 -28.19 -11.49 -10.06
C ASN A 322 -27.70 -10.38 -9.14
N LYS A 323 -27.80 -10.52 -7.82
CA LYS A 323 -27.43 -9.51 -6.84
C LYS A 323 -25.99 -9.01 -7.01
N TYR A 324 -25.06 -9.91 -7.32
CA TYR A 324 -23.63 -9.61 -7.38
C TYR A 324 -23.07 -9.52 -8.80
N ASN A 325 -23.93 -9.29 -9.80
CA ASN A 325 -23.48 -9.08 -11.16
C ASN A 325 -22.72 -7.75 -11.32
N GLY A 326 -21.76 -7.76 -12.25
CA GLY A 326 -20.99 -6.58 -12.62
C GLY A 326 -19.86 -6.25 -11.67
N ASN A 327 -19.17 -5.14 -11.97
CA ASN A 327 -17.94 -4.70 -11.31
C ASN A 327 -18.17 -3.93 -10.00
N ASP A 328 -19.43 -3.66 -9.64
CA ASP A 328 -19.76 -3.01 -8.37
C ASP A 328 -19.32 -3.85 -7.18
N TYR A 329 -19.39 -5.16 -7.34
CA TYR A 329 -18.97 -6.15 -6.36
C TYR A 329 -17.71 -6.87 -6.80
N LEU A 330 -16.70 -6.87 -5.96
CA LEU A 330 -15.54 -7.72 -6.12
C LEU A 330 -15.83 -9.09 -5.51
N LYS A 331 -15.78 -10.15 -6.31
CA LYS A 331 -16.03 -11.53 -5.86
C LYS A 331 -14.69 -12.22 -5.60
N ALA A 332 -14.43 -12.62 -4.36
CA ALA A 332 -13.18 -13.26 -3.95
C ALA A 332 -13.43 -14.72 -3.54
N PHE A 333 -12.90 -15.66 -4.32
CA PHE A 333 -13.00 -17.10 -4.07
C PHE A 333 -11.78 -17.61 -3.33
N TYR A 334 -11.98 -18.22 -2.18
CA TYR A 334 -10.92 -18.76 -1.33
C TYR A 334 -10.95 -20.29 -1.37
N PHE A 335 -9.83 -20.87 -1.80
CA PHE A 335 -9.62 -22.32 -1.81
C PHE A 335 -8.77 -22.77 -0.63
N GLY A 336 -8.98 -23.98 -0.13
CA GLY A 336 -8.14 -24.60 0.89
C GLY A 336 -6.94 -25.35 0.31
N GLU A 337 -6.94 -25.59 -0.99
CA GLU A 337 -5.85 -26.21 -1.74
C GLU A 337 -4.92 -25.14 -2.34
N ASN A 338 -3.73 -25.60 -2.74
CA ASN A 338 -2.82 -24.79 -3.52
C ASN A 338 -3.36 -24.60 -4.93
N LEU A 339 -3.21 -23.39 -5.47
CA LEU A 339 -3.44 -23.12 -6.88
C LEU A 339 -2.17 -23.39 -7.67
N ILE A 340 -2.32 -24.04 -8.82
CA ILE A 340 -1.23 -24.23 -9.77
C ILE A 340 -1.60 -23.72 -11.16
N ALA A 341 -0.59 -23.32 -11.90
CA ALA A 341 -0.63 -23.09 -13.34
C ALA A 341 0.48 -23.92 -14.00
N TYR A 342 0.39 -24.08 -15.29
CA TYR A 342 1.47 -24.66 -16.10
C TYR A 342 2.09 -23.58 -16.97
N ASP A 343 3.41 -23.47 -16.94
CA ASP A 343 4.14 -22.64 -17.88
C ASP A 343 4.15 -23.26 -19.28
N ARG A 344 4.66 -22.52 -20.26
CA ARG A 344 4.72 -22.97 -21.68
C ARG A 344 5.54 -24.23 -21.89
N ASP A 345 6.53 -24.48 -21.05
CA ASP A 345 7.35 -25.69 -21.04
C ASP A 345 6.73 -26.85 -20.24
N GLY A 346 5.54 -26.66 -19.64
CA GLY A 346 4.85 -27.63 -18.82
C GLY A 346 5.30 -27.66 -17.37
N SER A 347 6.19 -26.77 -16.95
CA SER A 347 6.57 -26.66 -15.55
C SER A 347 5.41 -26.15 -14.68
N VAL A 348 5.35 -26.61 -13.42
CA VAL A 348 4.30 -26.22 -12.47
C VAL A 348 4.68 -24.92 -11.78
N ILE A 349 3.78 -23.95 -11.85
CA ILE A 349 3.87 -22.68 -11.13
C ILE A 349 2.83 -22.70 -10.00
N TYR A 350 3.27 -22.46 -8.76
CA TYR A 350 2.37 -22.29 -7.63
C TYR A 350 1.94 -20.83 -7.52
N LEU A 351 0.63 -20.60 -7.35
CA LEU A 351 0.04 -19.28 -7.25
C LEU A 351 -0.51 -19.08 -5.83
N ASN A 352 -0.18 -17.98 -5.21
CA ASN A 352 -0.81 -17.56 -3.94
C ASN A 352 -2.19 -16.94 -4.18
N GLY A 353 -2.41 -16.33 -5.33
CA GLY A 353 -3.66 -15.75 -5.77
C GLY A 353 -3.52 -15.13 -7.16
N TYR A 354 -4.62 -14.67 -7.71
CA TYR A 354 -4.67 -13.84 -8.91
C TYR A 354 -5.94 -13.01 -8.95
N SER A 355 -5.89 -11.89 -9.67
CA SER A 355 -7.05 -11.10 -10.05
C SER A 355 -7.30 -11.19 -11.55
N THR A 356 -8.56 -11.03 -11.97
CA THR A 356 -8.91 -11.04 -13.37
C THR A 356 -8.75 -9.68 -14.03
N ALA A 357 -8.45 -9.67 -15.34
CA ALA A 357 -8.25 -8.43 -16.10
C ALA A 357 -9.51 -7.56 -16.22
N ASP A 358 -10.69 -8.15 -16.02
CA ASP A 358 -11.97 -7.45 -15.98
C ASP A 358 -12.25 -6.78 -14.63
N HIS A 359 -11.33 -6.92 -13.66
CA HIS A 359 -11.43 -6.33 -12.33
C HIS A 359 -12.62 -6.82 -11.49
N GLU A 360 -13.17 -7.98 -11.83
CA GLU A 360 -14.39 -8.50 -11.21
C GLU A 360 -14.12 -9.60 -10.19
N PHE A 361 -13.05 -10.39 -10.39
CA PHE A 361 -12.77 -11.56 -9.58
C PHE A 361 -11.37 -11.56 -8.98
N VAL A 362 -11.29 -12.13 -7.79
CA VAL A 362 -10.04 -12.49 -7.11
C VAL A 362 -10.14 -13.97 -6.71
N VAL A 363 -9.06 -14.70 -6.90
CA VAL A 363 -8.97 -16.11 -6.52
C VAL A 363 -7.76 -16.30 -5.60
N MET A 364 -7.99 -16.95 -4.46
CA MET A 364 -7.00 -17.13 -3.40
C MET A 364 -6.67 -18.59 -3.17
N SER A 365 -5.39 -18.88 -3.07
CA SER A 365 -4.84 -20.20 -2.74
C SER A 365 -4.89 -20.47 -1.23
N GLY A 366 -4.90 -21.73 -0.85
CA GLY A 366 -4.77 -22.17 0.54
C GLY A 366 -3.41 -21.84 1.18
N THR A 367 -2.41 -21.46 0.39
CA THR A 367 -1.10 -20.98 0.86
C THR A 367 -0.96 -19.48 0.86
N ALA A 368 -2.03 -18.76 0.51
CA ALA A 368 -2.00 -17.30 0.49
C ALA A 368 -1.72 -16.72 1.88
N ILE A 369 -0.77 -15.79 1.95
CA ILE A 369 -0.52 -14.99 3.15
C ILE A 369 -1.48 -13.79 3.19
N GLN A 370 -1.66 -13.16 4.37
CA GLN A 370 -2.62 -12.06 4.55
C GLN A 370 -2.48 -10.93 3.54
N SER A 371 -1.24 -10.56 3.19
CA SER A 371 -0.98 -9.49 2.22
C SER A 371 -1.34 -9.89 0.77
N THR A 372 -1.48 -11.18 0.45
CA THR A 372 -1.85 -11.63 -0.91
C THR A 372 -3.26 -11.19 -1.27
N ALA A 373 -4.22 -11.33 -0.36
CA ALA A 373 -5.60 -10.95 -0.65
C ALA A 373 -5.73 -9.47 -1.05
N VAL A 374 -5.14 -8.58 -0.25
CA VAL A 374 -5.21 -7.15 -0.57
C VAL A 374 -4.37 -6.80 -1.81
N HIS A 375 -3.28 -7.51 -2.05
CA HIS A 375 -2.48 -7.37 -3.29
C HIS A 375 -3.36 -7.63 -4.52
N GLU A 376 -4.12 -8.73 -4.53
CA GLU A 376 -5.03 -9.05 -5.63
C GLU A 376 -6.22 -8.07 -5.71
N PHE A 377 -6.71 -7.58 -4.56
CA PHE A 377 -7.76 -6.55 -4.56
C PHE A 377 -7.27 -5.22 -5.14
N LEU A 378 -6.03 -4.85 -4.90
CA LEU A 378 -5.43 -3.65 -5.50
C LEU A 378 -5.27 -3.80 -7.02
N HIS A 379 -4.97 -5.00 -7.51
CA HIS A 379 -5.02 -5.28 -8.94
C HIS A 379 -6.44 -5.13 -9.50
N ALA A 380 -7.44 -5.63 -8.79
CA ALA A 380 -8.85 -5.43 -9.15
C ALA A 380 -9.28 -3.95 -9.07
N LEU A 381 -8.56 -3.10 -8.34
CA LEU A 381 -8.70 -1.63 -8.33
C LEU A 381 -7.78 -0.94 -9.38
N GLY A 382 -7.23 -1.70 -10.33
CA GLY A 382 -6.49 -1.18 -11.48
C GLY A 382 -5.03 -0.81 -11.21
N LEU A 383 -4.46 -1.20 -10.07
CA LEU A 383 -3.05 -0.98 -9.78
C LEU A 383 -2.19 -2.12 -10.34
N PRO A 384 -1.17 -1.83 -11.15
CA PRO A 384 -0.17 -2.83 -11.52
C PRO A 384 0.84 -3.05 -10.40
N HIS A 385 1.65 -4.12 -10.49
CA HIS A 385 2.82 -4.28 -9.64
C HIS A 385 3.72 -3.04 -9.69
N THR A 386 4.41 -2.72 -8.59
CA THR A 386 5.34 -1.58 -8.52
C THR A 386 6.45 -1.64 -9.55
N PHE A 387 6.91 -2.84 -9.91
CA PHE A 387 7.96 -3.08 -10.90
C PHE A 387 7.45 -3.23 -12.34
N HIS A 388 6.16 -3.04 -12.58
CA HIS A 388 5.57 -3.23 -13.91
C HIS A 388 5.62 -1.93 -14.73
N ALA A 389 6.06 -2.02 -16.00
CA ALA A 389 6.19 -0.86 -16.90
C ALA A 389 4.87 -0.13 -17.21
N LYS A 390 3.71 -0.70 -16.87
CA LYS A 390 2.39 -0.04 -16.99
C LYS A 390 2.01 0.82 -15.79
N GLY A 391 2.82 0.80 -14.71
CA GLY A 391 2.63 1.71 -13.58
C GLY A 391 3.01 3.14 -13.95
N ASP A 392 2.47 4.12 -13.23
CA ASP A 392 2.85 5.53 -13.40
C ASP A 392 4.34 5.71 -13.05
N TYR A 393 4.81 4.91 -12.08
CA TYR A 393 6.22 4.77 -11.73
C TYR A 393 6.57 3.28 -11.66
N CYS A 394 7.73 2.92 -12.23
CA CYS A 394 8.26 1.56 -12.20
C CYS A 394 9.46 1.50 -11.25
N TYR A 395 9.38 0.65 -10.24
CA TYR A 395 10.43 0.46 -9.24
C TYR A 395 11.19 -0.85 -9.51
N ARG A 396 12.40 -0.94 -8.98
CA ARG A 396 13.14 -2.19 -8.96
C ARG A 396 12.40 -3.20 -8.06
N GLY A 397 12.00 -4.33 -8.62
CA GLY A 397 11.27 -5.37 -7.90
C GLY A 397 12.08 -5.95 -6.73
N LEU A 398 11.41 -6.28 -5.64
CA LEU A 398 11.97 -6.79 -4.38
C LEU A 398 12.73 -5.77 -3.51
N TYR A 399 12.60 -4.47 -3.82
CA TYR A 399 13.33 -3.40 -3.11
C TYR A 399 12.42 -2.44 -2.37
N THR A 400 11.09 -2.68 -2.36
CA THR A 400 10.15 -1.77 -1.74
C THR A 400 9.30 -2.46 -0.66
N GLU A 401 8.86 -1.69 0.32
CA GLU A 401 7.88 -2.11 1.33
C GLU A 401 6.43 -2.05 0.81
N ASN A 402 6.25 -1.81 -0.48
CA ASN A 402 4.94 -1.65 -1.09
C ASN A 402 4.17 -2.96 -1.17
N VAL A 403 2.85 -2.91 -0.93
CA VAL A 403 1.98 -4.09 -0.97
C VAL A 403 2.01 -4.78 -2.35
N LEU A 404 2.23 -4.02 -3.42
CA LEU A 404 2.30 -4.52 -4.79
C LEU A 404 3.72 -4.93 -5.24
N ASP A 405 4.67 -5.05 -4.32
CA ASP A 405 5.98 -5.67 -4.58
C ASP A 405 5.96 -7.16 -4.19
N TYR A 406 6.99 -7.88 -4.58
CA TYR A 406 7.14 -9.32 -4.34
C TYR A 406 8.19 -9.63 -3.26
N THR A 407 8.40 -8.74 -2.32
CA THR A 407 9.40 -8.88 -1.25
C THR A 407 9.26 -10.16 -0.43
N HIS A 408 8.03 -10.71 -0.30
CA HIS A 408 7.78 -12.01 0.34
C HIS A 408 8.46 -13.19 -0.37
N HIS A 409 8.96 -13.03 -1.60
CA HIS A 409 9.75 -14.05 -2.29
C HIS A 409 11.23 -14.11 -1.83
N LEU A 410 11.67 -13.17 -0.99
CA LEU A 410 13.01 -13.14 -0.45
C LEU A 410 13.23 -14.13 0.73
N GLY A 411 12.15 -14.61 1.33
CA GLY A 411 12.14 -15.56 2.44
C GLY A 411 10.97 -15.34 3.39
N ASP A 412 10.74 -16.26 4.32
CA ASP A 412 9.59 -16.20 5.24
C ASP A 412 9.63 -14.98 6.16
N GLU A 413 10.81 -14.50 6.51
CA GLU A 413 11.00 -13.28 7.30
C GLU A 413 10.45 -12.01 6.62
N PHE A 414 10.28 -12.05 5.30
CA PHE A 414 9.75 -10.94 4.50
C PHE A 414 8.23 -11.03 4.25
N ASN A 415 7.54 -12.04 4.75
CA ASN A 415 6.09 -12.21 4.55
C ASN A 415 5.27 -11.01 5.02
N ASN A 416 5.76 -10.28 6.04
CA ASN A 416 5.12 -9.09 6.60
C ASN A 416 5.79 -7.77 6.16
N ALA A 417 6.65 -7.80 5.13
CA ALA A 417 7.37 -6.62 4.65
C ALA A 417 6.53 -5.72 3.73
N ARG A 418 5.40 -6.21 3.22
CA ARG A 418 4.47 -5.48 2.32
C ARG A 418 3.43 -4.73 3.14
N ILE A 419 3.64 -3.44 3.38
CA ILE A 419 2.82 -2.66 4.33
C ILE A 419 2.28 -1.35 3.77
N SER A 420 2.92 -0.74 2.76
CA SER A 420 2.58 0.61 2.31
C SER A 420 1.95 0.65 0.93
N LEU A 421 1.19 1.71 0.69
CA LEU A 421 0.83 2.21 -0.63
C LEU A 421 1.44 3.60 -0.79
N TYR A 422 1.85 3.95 -2.02
CA TYR A 422 2.35 5.27 -2.35
C TYR A 422 1.21 6.23 -2.69
N LYS A 423 1.40 7.51 -2.50
CA LYS A 423 0.38 8.56 -2.75
C LYS A 423 -0.24 8.48 -4.15
N TRP A 424 0.56 8.20 -5.19
CA TRP A 424 0.03 8.04 -6.54
C TRP A 424 -0.90 6.81 -6.66
N GLN A 425 -0.61 5.73 -5.90
CA GLN A 425 -1.47 4.55 -5.83
C GLN A 425 -2.77 4.86 -5.08
N TRP A 426 -2.72 5.68 -4.01
CA TRP A 426 -3.93 6.12 -3.32
C TRP A 426 -4.89 6.80 -4.30
N THR A 427 -4.39 7.77 -5.07
CA THR A 427 -5.20 8.52 -6.05
C THR A 427 -5.81 7.58 -7.11
N LYS A 428 -5.00 6.66 -7.64
CA LYS A 428 -5.44 5.76 -8.71
C LYS A 428 -6.47 4.73 -8.23
N SER A 429 -6.22 4.05 -7.11
CA SER A 429 -7.15 3.07 -6.55
C SER A 429 -8.44 3.72 -6.04
N ASN A 430 -8.35 4.88 -5.40
CA ASN A 430 -9.50 5.65 -4.96
C ASN A 430 -10.38 6.09 -6.16
N GLY A 431 -9.76 6.54 -7.25
CA GLY A 431 -10.48 6.90 -8.49
C GLY A 431 -11.23 5.74 -9.14
N ASN A 432 -10.82 4.51 -8.90
CA ASN A 432 -11.45 3.29 -9.42
C ASN A 432 -12.45 2.63 -8.44
N ALA A 433 -12.65 3.22 -7.27
CA ALA A 433 -13.65 2.79 -6.30
C ALA A 433 -14.92 3.65 -6.38
N GLN A 434 -16.02 3.16 -5.80
CA GLN A 434 -17.30 3.86 -5.84
C GLN A 434 -17.34 5.01 -4.80
N PRO A 435 -18.01 6.13 -5.08
CA PRO A 435 -18.24 7.16 -4.07
C PRO A 435 -18.94 6.59 -2.82
N GLU A 436 -18.61 7.12 -1.66
CA GLU A 436 -19.38 6.86 -0.44
C GLU A 436 -20.78 7.51 -0.56
N PRO A 437 -21.89 6.81 -0.24
CA PRO A 437 -23.26 7.31 -0.46
C PRO A 437 -23.62 8.50 0.44
#